data_f593e283b3020a66306b039f6aa4fd9a
#
_entry.id   f593e283b3020a66306b039f6aa4fd9a
#
_cell.length_a   1.000
_cell.length_b   1.000
_cell.length_c   1.000
_cell.angle_alpha   90.00
_cell.angle_beta   90.00
_cell.angle_gamma   90.00
#
_symmetry.space_group_name_H-M   'P 1'
#
loop_
_entity.id
_entity.type
_entity.pdbx_description
1 polymer ?
#
loop_
_entity_poly.entity_id
_entity_poly.type
_entity_poly.pdbx_seq_one_letter_code
_entity_poly.pdbx_strand_id
1 'polypeptide(L)'
;MEYQGMKIFILGLGKVGVQLAKSLTHSPFQVIGAYNRSEKSFDVPSGLPLYFDEKEIPVDADVYLVCVSDDAVKTVADQLPAEIKRSKIIAHTSGVHTLEVFGNDIQKPGVFYPLNTFAEAQEIIWAETPFYLSGSTDDTINTLDNIARKISNKVFTISDKQKRALHLSAVFVNNFPTHLFQLADTLLKENEMEFEHLLPLIRTMVDNVESKDIHQILTGPAIRGDQETINQHLQLLENKSEIKEIYQKITKSINKDLTV
;
A
#
# COMPACT_ATOMS: atom_id res chain seq x y z
N MET A 1 -3.37 22.40 -20.40
CA MET A 1 -2.83 23.65 -19.81
C MET A 1 -3.51 24.02 -18.47
N GLU A 2 -4.64 23.43 -18.14
CA GLU A 2 -5.49 23.80 -16.99
C GLU A 2 -4.92 23.49 -15.59
N TYR A 3 -3.91 22.62 -15.49
CA TYR A 3 -3.33 22.17 -14.21
C TYR A 3 -1.85 22.55 -13.99
N GLN A 4 -1.28 23.36 -14.90
CA GLN A 4 0.09 23.83 -14.76
C GLN A 4 0.20 24.84 -13.63
N GLY A 5 1.03 24.55 -12.61
CA GLY A 5 1.18 25.39 -11.43
C GLY A 5 0.21 25.08 -10.28
N MET A 6 -0.62 24.00 -10.38
CA MET A 6 -1.43 23.51 -9.26
C MET A 6 -0.56 23.27 -8.04
N LYS A 7 -1.00 23.77 -6.90
CA LYS A 7 -0.29 23.68 -5.63
C LYS A 7 -0.72 22.44 -4.84
N ILE A 8 0.23 21.62 -4.46
CA ILE A 8 0.01 20.41 -3.66
C ILE A 8 0.70 20.58 -2.31
N PHE A 9 0.01 20.20 -1.24
CA PHE A 9 0.56 20.15 0.10
C PHE A 9 0.46 18.73 0.66
N ILE A 10 1.51 18.24 1.33
CA ILE A 10 1.58 16.86 1.85
C ILE A 10 1.41 16.89 3.37
N LEU A 11 0.44 16.11 3.87
CA LEU A 11 0.15 15.94 5.28
C LEU A 11 0.65 14.57 5.73
N GLY A 12 1.80 14.55 6.41
CA GLY A 12 2.48 13.35 6.87
C GLY A 12 3.65 12.94 5.98
N LEU A 13 4.83 12.88 6.60
CA LEU A 13 6.09 12.43 5.96
C LEU A 13 6.48 11.04 6.45
N GLY A 14 5.51 10.12 6.42
CA GLY A 14 5.77 8.68 6.50
C GLY A 14 6.34 8.14 5.18
N LYS A 15 6.44 6.81 5.07
CA LYS A 15 7.03 6.14 3.88
C LYS A 15 6.38 6.60 2.57
N VAL A 16 5.06 6.69 2.51
CA VAL A 16 4.31 7.13 1.31
C VAL A 16 4.52 8.63 1.05
N GLY A 17 4.39 9.46 2.09
CA GLY A 17 4.47 10.92 1.95
C GLY A 17 5.83 11.40 1.47
N VAL A 18 6.92 10.83 1.98
CA VAL A 18 8.28 11.11 1.52
C VAL A 18 8.46 10.76 0.04
N GLN A 19 8.01 9.59 -0.37
CA GLN A 19 8.13 9.15 -1.77
C GLN A 19 7.27 9.99 -2.72
N LEU A 20 6.05 10.37 -2.31
CA LEU A 20 5.21 11.28 -3.10
C LEU A 20 5.81 12.69 -3.17
N ALA A 21 6.38 13.22 -2.07
CA ALA A 21 7.07 14.50 -2.08
C ALA A 21 8.20 14.53 -3.13
N LYS A 22 9.03 13.49 -3.16
CA LYS A 22 10.11 13.34 -4.13
C LYS A 22 9.57 13.30 -5.57
N SER A 23 8.60 12.44 -5.83
CA SER A 23 8.07 12.25 -7.18
C SER A 23 7.34 13.48 -7.71
N LEU A 24 6.48 14.10 -6.90
CA LEU A 24 5.65 15.24 -7.31
C LEU A 24 6.48 16.53 -7.49
N THR A 25 7.58 16.70 -6.77
CA THR A 25 8.47 17.86 -6.96
C THR A 25 9.13 17.86 -8.35
N HIS A 26 9.28 16.70 -9.00
CA HIS A 26 9.79 16.59 -10.38
C HIS A 26 8.68 16.65 -11.44
N SER A 27 7.45 16.89 -11.05
CA SER A 27 6.27 17.01 -11.93
C SER A 27 5.98 18.48 -12.28
N PRO A 28 5.03 18.78 -13.19
CA PRO A 28 4.62 20.14 -13.49
C PRO A 28 3.82 20.85 -12.37
N PHE A 29 3.57 20.17 -11.24
CA PHE A 29 2.89 20.72 -10.08
C PHE A 29 3.87 21.43 -9.14
N GLN A 30 3.34 22.31 -8.30
CA GLN A 30 4.12 22.97 -7.27
C GLN A 30 3.83 22.29 -5.91
N VAL A 31 4.76 21.49 -5.42
CA VAL A 31 4.69 21.01 -4.02
C VAL A 31 5.15 22.17 -3.12
N ILE A 32 4.17 22.82 -2.47
CA ILE A 32 4.42 24.06 -1.69
C ILE A 32 4.92 23.79 -0.29
N GLY A 33 4.89 22.55 0.19
CA GLY A 33 5.39 22.14 1.48
C GLY A 33 4.83 20.83 1.98
N ALA A 34 5.28 20.43 3.15
CA ALA A 34 4.77 19.27 3.85
C ALA A 34 4.67 19.53 5.36
N TYR A 35 3.65 18.94 5.99
CA TYR A 35 3.48 18.93 7.44
C TYR A 35 3.80 17.55 8.01
N ASN A 36 4.48 17.54 9.15
CA ASN A 36 4.63 16.33 9.95
C ASN A 36 4.59 16.68 11.44
N ARG A 37 3.86 15.89 12.23
CA ARG A 37 3.68 16.11 13.66
C ARG A 37 4.99 16.15 14.47
N SER A 38 5.97 15.36 14.07
CA SER A 38 7.25 15.24 14.77
C SER A 38 8.35 15.93 13.97
N GLU A 39 9.06 16.84 14.60
CA GLU A 39 10.24 17.48 14.04
C GLU A 39 11.41 16.49 14.02
N LYS A 40 11.80 16.07 12.83
CA LYS A 40 12.95 15.21 12.58
C LYS A 40 13.46 15.43 11.15
N SER A 41 14.62 14.87 10.84
CA SER A 41 15.13 14.87 9.48
C SER A 41 14.31 13.91 8.61
N PHE A 42 13.97 14.36 7.40
CA PHE A 42 13.28 13.58 6.38
C PHE A 42 14.10 13.62 5.09
N ASP A 43 14.12 12.52 4.37
CA ASP A 43 14.74 12.38 3.06
C ASP A 43 13.78 12.92 1.98
N VAL A 44 13.59 14.24 1.96
CA VAL A 44 12.73 14.96 1.01
C VAL A 44 13.57 15.90 0.12
N PRO A 45 13.00 16.39 -1.01
CA PRO A 45 13.71 17.33 -1.89
C PRO A 45 14.25 18.56 -1.14
N SER A 46 15.48 18.95 -1.48
CA SER A 46 16.12 20.13 -0.89
C SER A 46 15.28 21.38 -1.15
N GLY A 47 15.05 22.16 -0.10
CA GLY A 47 14.27 23.40 -0.19
C GLY A 47 12.75 23.21 -0.08
N LEU A 48 12.24 21.98 0.10
CA LEU A 48 10.84 21.78 0.40
C LEU A 48 10.51 22.36 1.78
N PRO A 49 9.58 23.33 1.92
CA PRO A 49 9.17 23.87 3.22
C PRO A 49 8.56 22.77 4.12
N LEU A 50 9.05 22.66 5.34
CA LEU A 50 8.54 21.73 6.34
C LEU A 50 7.86 22.48 7.48
N TYR A 51 6.69 21.99 7.87
CA TYR A 51 5.86 22.55 8.93
C TYR A 51 5.64 21.51 10.04
N PHE A 52 5.70 21.94 11.28
CA PHE A 52 5.56 21.07 12.45
C PHE A 52 4.44 21.52 13.40
N ASP A 53 3.93 22.74 13.20
CA ASP A 53 2.70 23.24 13.82
C ASP A 53 1.55 23.23 12.81
N GLU A 54 0.44 22.59 13.15
CA GLU A 54 -0.77 22.53 12.31
C GLU A 54 -1.36 23.90 11.97
N LYS A 55 -1.09 24.91 12.81
CA LYS A 55 -1.54 26.28 12.59
C LYS A 55 -0.77 27.00 11.48
N GLU A 56 0.38 26.49 11.12
CA GLU A 56 1.24 27.04 10.06
C GLU A 56 0.96 26.39 8.70
N ILE A 57 0.04 25.43 8.62
CA ILE A 57 -0.32 24.77 7.36
C ILE A 57 -0.87 25.82 6.38
N PRO A 58 -0.24 26.01 5.20
CA PRO A 58 -0.70 26.96 4.20
C PRO A 58 -2.11 26.63 3.73
N VAL A 59 -2.96 27.64 3.55
CA VAL A 59 -4.35 27.48 3.09
C VAL A 59 -4.51 27.60 1.56
N ASP A 60 -3.44 27.95 0.87
CA ASP A 60 -3.44 28.28 -0.57
C ASP A 60 -3.09 27.10 -1.49
N ALA A 61 -2.87 25.88 -0.94
CA ALA A 61 -2.79 24.69 -1.77
C ALA A 61 -4.16 24.35 -2.40
N ASP A 62 -4.14 23.75 -3.58
CA ASP A 62 -5.33 23.27 -4.27
C ASP A 62 -5.70 21.85 -3.82
N VAL A 63 -4.68 21.04 -3.51
CA VAL A 63 -4.82 19.64 -3.08
C VAL A 63 -3.96 19.38 -1.85
N TYR A 64 -4.57 18.75 -0.83
CA TYR A 64 -3.91 18.26 0.38
C TYR A 64 -3.89 16.74 0.36
N LEU A 65 -2.70 16.13 0.27
CA LEU A 65 -2.52 14.68 0.30
C LEU A 65 -2.23 14.20 1.71
N VAL A 66 -3.17 13.47 2.31
CA VAL A 66 -3.06 12.92 3.67
C VAL A 66 -2.34 11.58 3.61
N CYS A 67 -1.05 11.59 3.97
CA CYS A 67 -0.11 10.48 3.88
C CYS A 67 0.34 10.00 5.27
N VAL A 68 -0.58 9.90 6.20
CA VAL A 68 -0.35 9.43 7.57
C VAL A 68 -0.79 7.97 7.73
N SER A 69 -0.55 7.38 8.92
CA SER A 69 -1.09 6.05 9.26
C SER A 69 -2.62 6.04 9.23
N ASP A 70 -3.21 4.88 8.97
CA ASP A 70 -4.65 4.75 8.79
C ASP A 70 -5.45 5.30 9.97
N ASP A 71 -5.04 5.02 11.20
CA ASP A 71 -5.66 5.52 12.44
C ASP A 71 -5.57 7.05 12.61
N ALA A 72 -4.63 7.72 11.96
CA ALA A 72 -4.43 9.15 12.04
C ALA A 72 -5.16 9.96 10.94
N VAL A 73 -5.64 9.32 9.87
CA VAL A 73 -6.26 10.01 8.72
C VAL A 73 -7.38 10.95 9.14
N LYS A 74 -8.33 10.45 9.93
CA LYS A 74 -9.46 11.26 10.40
C LYS A 74 -9.00 12.41 11.28
N THR A 75 -8.13 12.15 12.25
CA THR A 75 -7.65 13.17 13.19
C THR A 75 -6.95 14.31 12.46
N VAL A 76 -6.05 14.01 11.52
CA VAL A 76 -5.34 15.04 10.75
C VAL A 76 -6.30 15.84 9.89
N ALA A 77 -7.28 15.20 9.26
CA ALA A 77 -8.28 15.88 8.45
C ALA A 77 -9.19 16.78 9.29
N ASP A 78 -9.59 16.35 10.49
CA ASP A 78 -10.44 17.13 11.40
C ASP A 78 -9.73 18.40 11.90
N GLN A 79 -8.41 18.36 12.06
CA GLN A 79 -7.58 19.49 12.52
C GLN A 79 -7.36 20.57 11.46
N LEU A 80 -7.62 20.28 10.17
CA LEU A 80 -7.43 21.26 9.10
C LEU A 80 -8.36 22.47 9.27
N PRO A 81 -7.89 23.68 8.89
CA PRO A 81 -8.71 24.91 8.89
C PRO A 81 -10.00 24.73 8.10
N ALA A 82 -11.07 25.39 8.56
CA ALA A 82 -12.38 25.32 7.91
C ALA A 82 -12.35 25.78 6.44
N GLU A 83 -11.48 26.71 6.10
CA GLU A 83 -11.28 27.18 4.72
C GLU A 83 -10.80 26.05 3.80
N ILE A 84 -9.81 25.27 4.25
CA ILE A 84 -9.31 24.11 3.50
C ILE A 84 -10.44 23.07 3.33
N LYS A 85 -11.14 22.72 4.41
CA LYS A 85 -12.23 21.73 4.37
C LYS A 85 -13.36 22.08 3.41
N ARG A 86 -13.66 23.37 3.25
CA ARG A 86 -14.78 23.84 2.42
C ARG A 86 -14.45 24.00 0.94
N SER A 87 -13.20 24.29 0.60
CA SER A 87 -12.87 24.73 -0.76
C SER A 87 -11.83 23.86 -1.48
N LYS A 88 -11.03 23.11 -0.73
CA LYS A 88 -9.88 22.40 -1.28
C LYS A 88 -10.13 20.90 -1.39
N ILE A 89 -9.39 20.23 -2.27
CA ILE A 89 -9.41 18.77 -2.34
C ILE A 89 -8.54 18.21 -1.21
N ILE A 90 -9.11 17.30 -0.42
CA ILE A 90 -8.40 16.60 0.63
C ILE A 90 -8.48 15.11 0.30
N ALA A 91 -7.36 14.51 -0.07
CA ALA A 91 -7.32 13.11 -0.48
C ALA A 91 -6.36 12.30 0.38
N HIS A 92 -6.79 11.13 0.86
CA HIS A 92 -5.92 10.24 1.63
C HIS A 92 -5.29 9.14 0.76
N THR A 93 -4.15 8.61 1.21
CA THR A 93 -3.43 7.52 0.55
C THR A 93 -3.66 6.15 1.21
N SER A 94 -4.54 6.07 2.22
CA SER A 94 -4.87 4.85 2.95
C SER A 94 -5.46 3.77 2.05
N GLY A 95 -5.00 2.52 2.20
CA GLY A 95 -5.58 1.35 1.56
C GLY A 95 -6.92 0.92 2.18
N VAL A 96 -7.08 1.12 3.49
CA VAL A 96 -8.24 0.64 4.27
C VAL A 96 -9.43 1.58 4.14
N HIS A 97 -9.21 2.91 4.31
CA HIS A 97 -10.29 3.89 4.37
C HIS A 97 -10.90 4.18 3.00
N THR A 98 -12.19 4.53 3.02
CA THR A 98 -12.95 5.10 1.90
C THR A 98 -13.18 6.59 2.15
N LEU A 99 -13.95 7.27 1.29
CA LEU A 99 -14.30 8.67 1.48
C LEU A 99 -15.01 8.94 2.82
N GLU A 100 -15.69 7.93 3.37
CA GLU A 100 -16.43 8.01 4.64
C GLU A 100 -15.58 8.44 5.84
N VAL A 101 -14.26 8.20 5.82
CA VAL A 101 -13.35 8.59 6.92
C VAL A 101 -13.34 10.10 7.18
N PHE A 102 -13.63 10.88 6.15
CA PHE A 102 -13.64 12.34 6.22
C PHE A 102 -14.95 12.93 6.79
N GLY A 103 -16.01 12.12 6.97
CA GLY A 103 -17.30 12.61 7.41
C GLY A 103 -17.90 13.63 6.42
N ASN A 104 -18.72 14.56 6.95
CA ASN A 104 -19.45 15.55 6.13
C ASN A 104 -18.77 16.92 6.10
N ASP A 105 -17.72 17.14 6.88
CA ASP A 105 -17.09 18.47 7.03
C ASP A 105 -16.20 18.83 5.83
N ILE A 106 -15.68 17.83 5.13
CA ILE A 106 -14.84 18.02 3.95
C ILE A 106 -15.71 17.96 2.70
N GLN A 107 -15.73 19.06 1.94
CA GLN A 107 -16.62 19.20 0.79
C GLN A 107 -16.11 18.50 -0.47
N LYS A 108 -14.79 18.35 -0.60
CA LYS A 108 -14.14 17.70 -1.76
C LYS A 108 -13.21 16.56 -1.29
N PRO A 109 -13.77 15.52 -0.63
CA PRO A 109 -12.96 14.39 -0.21
C PRO A 109 -12.54 13.53 -1.41
N GLY A 110 -11.33 12.97 -1.33
CA GLY A 110 -10.77 12.08 -2.34
C GLY A 110 -9.96 10.93 -1.77
N VAL A 111 -9.76 9.93 -2.60
CA VAL A 111 -8.81 8.83 -2.40
C VAL A 111 -7.74 8.92 -3.46
N PHE A 112 -6.48 8.88 -3.05
CA PHE A 112 -5.30 8.87 -3.90
C PHE A 112 -4.40 7.71 -3.49
N TYR A 113 -4.85 6.48 -3.79
CA TYR A 113 -4.25 5.25 -3.25
C TYR A 113 -3.23 4.63 -4.21
N PRO A 114 -1.91 4.79 -3.97
CA PRO A 114 -0.89 4.04 -4.69
C PRO A 114 -0.81 2.62 -4.14
N LEU A 115 -1.07 1.62 -4.99
CA LEU A 115 -0.96 0.22 -4.62
C LEU A 115 0.49 -0.25 -4.78
N ASN A 116 1.25 -0.16 -3.71
CA ASN A 116 2.64 -0.61 -3.66
C ASN A 116 3.04 -0.96 -2.22
N THR A 117 4.19 -1.63 -2.07
CA THR A 117 4.87 -1.79 -0.78
C THR A 117 5.86 -0.65 -0.60
N PHE A 118 5.74 0.07 0.51
CA PHE A 118 6.62 1.19 0.84
C PHE A 118 7.56 0.77 1.99
N ALA A 119 8.64 0.04 1.65
CA ALA A 119 9.69 -0.31 2.60
C ALA A 119 10.70 0.85 2.76
N GLU A 120 11.49 0.83 3.83
CA GLU A 120 12.60 1.77 3.98
C GLU A 120 13.66 1.53 2.90
N ALA A 121 14.26 2.62 2.40
CA ALA A 121 15.30 2.61 1.36
C ALA A 121 14.90 1.94 0.02
N GLN A 122 13.61 1.66 -0.21
CA GLN A 122 13.15 1.14 -1.49
C GLN A 122 12.90 2.29 -2.46
N GLU A 123 13.51 2.21 -3.64
CA GLU A 123 13.15 3.08 -4.76
C GLU A 123 11.82 2.62 -5.37
N ILE A 124 10.87 3.53 -5.51
CA ILE A 124 9.56 3.25 -6.08
C ILE A 124 9.57 3.54 -7.58
N ILE A 125 9.26 2.51 -8.38
CA ILE A 125 9.04 2.67 -9.82
C ILE A 125 7.62 3.18 -10.02
N TRP A 126 7.45 4.50 -9.91
CA TRP A 126 6.14 5.15 -9.98
C TRP A 126 5.41 4.87 -11.29
N ALA A 127 6.10 4.84 -12.42
CA ALA A 127 5.51 4.57 -13.73
C ALA A 127 4.74 3.23 -13.78
N GLU A 128 5.14 2.26 -12.97
CA GLU A 128 4.51 0.93 -12.88
C GLU A 128 3.55 0.79 -11.70
N THR A 129 3.59 1.73 -10.74
CA THR A 129 2.74 1.68 -9.55
C THR A 129 1.31 2.06 -9.89
N PRO A 130 0.32 1.16 -9.70
CA PRO A 130 -1.07 1.51 -9.96
C PRO A 130 -1.60 2.51 -8.92
N PHE A 131 -2.32 3.53 -9.39
CA PHE A 131 -3.10 4.42 -8.55
C PHE A 131 -4.58 4.11 -8.67
N TYR A 132 -5.25 4.02 -7.54
CA TYR A 132 -6.68 3.83 -7.45
C TYR A 132 -7.32 5.05 -6.81
N LEU A 133 -8.23 5.68 -7.57
CA LEU A 133 -8.80 6.98 -7.25
C LEU A 133 -10.29 6.87 -6.99
N SER A 134 -10.79 7.65 -6.06
CA SER A 134 -12.20 8.02 -5.95
C SER A 134 -12.35 9.45 -5.43
N GLY A 135 -13.51 10.03 -5.58
CA GLY A 135 -13.79 11.39 -5.13
C GLY A 135 -15.28 11.64 -5.03
N SER A 136 -15.66 12.66 -4.25
CA SER A 136 -17.06 13.04 -4.07
C SER A 136 -17.69 13.66 -5.31
N THR A 137 -16.88 14.16 -6.25
CA THR A 137 -17.30 14.77 -7.51
C THR A 137 -16.38 14.37 -8.65
N ASP A 138 -16.86 14.49 -9.89
CA ASP A 138 -16.04 14.27 -11.09
C ASP A 138 -14.86 15.24 -11.15
N ASP A 139 -15.02 16.49 -10.71
CA ASP A 139 -13.93 17.46 -10.62
C ASP A 139 -12.81 16.99 -9.70
N THR A 140 -13.16 16.45 -8.53
CA THR A 140 -12.19 15.85 -7.60
C THR A 140 -11.45 14.67 -8.24
N ILE A 141 -12.19 13.75 -8.88
CA ILE A 141 -11.61 12.58 -9.54
C ILE A 141 -10.67 13.01 -10.68
N ASN A 142 -11.10 13.92 -11.53
CA ASN A 142 -10.32 14.41 -12.68
C ASN A 142 -9.05 15.13 -12.23
N THR A 143 -9.11 15.89 -11.14
CA THR A 143 -7.93 16.55 -10.56
C THR A 143 -6.93 15.52 -10.05
N LEU A 144 -7.39 14.53 -9.28
CA LEU A 144 -6.52 13.46 -8.75
C LEU A 144 -5.97 12.58 -9.89
N ASP A 145 -6.76 12.26 -10.90
CA ASP A 145 -6.32 11.52 -12.10
C ASP A 145 -5.19 12.25 -12.83
N ASN A 146 -5.33 13.55 -12.99
CA ASN A 146 -4.30 14.37 -13.63
C ASN A 146 -2.99 14.32 -12.83
N ILE A 147 -3.05 14.40 -11.49
CA ILE A 147 -1.88 14.31 -10.63
C ILE A 147 -1.25 12.92 -10.77
N ALA A 148 -2.02 11.85 -10.66
CA ALA A 148 -1.53 10.49 -10.72
C ALA A 148 -0.86 10.15 -12.06
N ARG A 149 -1.46 10.59 -13.19
CA ARG A 149 -0.92 10.35 -14.55
C ARG A 149 0.40 11.06 -14.85
N LYS A 150 0.83 12.02 -14.03
CA LYS A 150 2.15 12.64 -14.18
C LYS A 150 3.27 11.80 -13.59
N ILE A 151 2.92 10.83 -12.74
CA ILE A 151 3.91 9.97 -12.08
C ILE A 151 3.68 8.48 -12.38
N SER A 152 2.49 8.08 -12.85
CA SER A 152 2.17 6.67 -13.16
C SER A 152 1.47 6.52 -14.50
N ASN A 153 1.75 5.39 -15.16
CA ASN A 153 1.05 4.96 -16.38
C ASN A 153 -0.23 4.13 -16.08
N LYS A 154 -0.46 3.78 -14.80
CA LYS A 154 -1.53 2.86 -14.36
C LYS A 154 -2.46 3.57 -13.39
N VAL A 155 -3.46 4.30 -13.90
CA VAL A 155 -4.40 5.07 -13.09
C VAL A 155 -5.83 4.60 -13.35
N PHE A 156 -6.55 4.29 -12.28
CA PHE A 156 -7.89 3.69 -12.32
C PHE A 156 -8.81 4.38 -11.33
N THR A 157 -10.06 4.62 -11.74
CA THR A 157 -11.13 5.03 -10.83
C THR A 157 -11.86 3.80 -10.32
N ILE A 158 -12.09 3.72 -9.03
CA ILE A 158 -12.76 2.58 -8.39
C ILE A 158 -13.80 3.01 -7.37
N SER A 159 -14.80 2.16 -7.15
CA SER A 159 -15.76 2.31 -6.06
C SER A 159 -15.15 1.86 -4.72
N ASP A 160 -15.77 2.29 -3.63
CA ASP A 160 -15.38 1.89 -2.27
C ASP A 160 -15.41 0.36 -2.07
N LYS A 161 -16.42 -0.31 -2.66
CA LYS A 161 -16.51 -1.78 -2.64
C LYS A 161 -15.30 -2.43 -3.32
N GLN A 162 -14.93 -1.94 -4.51
CA GLN A 162 -13.78 -2.43 -5.25
C GLN A 162 -12.48 -2.15 -4.49
N LYS A 163 -12.34 -0.96 -3.90
CA LYS A 163 -11.16 -0.60 -3.12
C LYS A 163 -10.95 -1.52 -1.92
N ARG A 164 -12.02 -1.81 -1.15
CA ARG A 164 -11.95 -2.75 -0.01
C ARG A 164 -11.52 -4.15 -0.46
N ALA A 165 -12.10 -4.65 -1.54
CA ALA A 165 -11.73 -5.95 -2.10
C ALA A 165 -10.29 -5.97 -2.61
N LEU A 166 -9.86 -4.94 -3.32
CA LEU A 166 -8.50 -4.80 -3.83
C LEU A 166 -7.46 -4.79 -2.70
N HIS A 167 -7.68 -3.98 -1.66
CA HIS A 167 -6.76 -3.92 -0.53
C HIS A 167 -6.65 -5.27 0.20
N LEU A 168 -7.78 -5.92 0.46
CA LEU A 168 -7.77 -7.26 1.05
C LEU A 168 -7.01 -8.26 0.16
N SER A 169 -7.22 -8.22 -1.15
CA SER A 169 -6.49 -9.08 -2.09
C SER A 169 -4.98 -8.78 -2.09
N ALA A 170 -4.59 -7.51 -1.96
CA ALA A 170 -3.18 -7.11 -1.86
C ALA A 170 -2.50 -7.70 -0.61
N VAL A 171 -3.21 -7.80 0.52
CA VAL A 171 -2.70 -8.48 1.72
C VAL A 171 -2.41 -9.96 1.42
N PHE A 172 -3.30 -10.64 0.67
CA PHE A 172 -3.10 -12.04 0.28
C PHE A 172 -1.91 -12.26 -0.65
N VAL A 173 -1.62 -11.32 -1.55
CA VAL A 173 -0.54 -11.49 -2.54
C VAL A 173 0.79 -10.90 -2.12
N ASN A 174 0.83 -10.10 -1.08
CA ASN A 174 2.06 -9.44 -0.62
C ASN A 174 2.38 -9.71 0.85
N ASN A 175 1.50 -9.31 1.79
CA ASN A 175 1.83 -9.39 3.21
C ASN A 175 1.92 -10.85 3.70
N PHE A 176 0.94 -11.70 3.35
CA PHE A 176 0.95 -13.10 3.75
C PHE A 176 2.11 -13.90 3.15
N PRO A 177 2.41 -13.84 1.84
CA PRO A 177 3.59 -14.49 1.29
C PRO A 177 4.89 -14.01 1.92
N THR A 178 5.03 -12.70 2.18
CA THR A 178 6.22 -12.17 2.87
C THR A 178 6.38 -12.81 4.26
N HIS A 179 5.31 -12.95 5.02
CA HIS A 179 5.36 -13.65 6.31
C HIS A 179 5.69 -15.14 6.15
N LEU A 180 5.13 -15.82 5.16
CA LEU A 180 5.48 -17.22 4.87
C LEU A 180 6.95 -17.38 4.48
N PHE A 181 7.56 -16.42 3.77
CA PHE A 181 9.00 -16.40 3.51
C PHE A 181 9.82 -16.26 4.78
N GLN A 182 9.37 -15.43 5.74
CA GLN A 182 10.03 -15.32 7.06
C GLN A 182 9.98 -16.64 7.84
N LEU A 183 8.85 -17.36 7.80
CA LEU A 183 8.74 -18.68 8.42
C LEU A 183 9.65 -19.71 7.74
N ALA A 184 9.76 -19.68 6.41
CA ALA A 184 10.67 -20.53 5.67
C ALA A 184 12.13 -20.23 5.99
N ASP A 185 12.51 -18.95 6.10
CA ASP A 185 13.85 -18.53 6.53
C ASP A 185 14.20 -19.05 7.93
N THR A 186 13.24 -18.99 8.87
CA THR A 186 13.42 -19.55 10.21
C THR A 186 13.71 -21.06 10.17
N LEU A 187 12.97 -21.83 9.36
CA LEU A 187 13.17 -23.26 9.20
C LEU A 187 14.52 -23.60 8.58
N LEU A 188 14.98 -22.80 7.61
CA LEU A 188 16.28 -23.00 6.96
C LEU A 188 17.43 -22.70 7.91
N LYS A 189 17.39 -21.60 8.65
CA LYS A 189 18.45 -21.19 9.59
C LYS A 189 18.68 -22.19 10.71
N GLU A 190 17.63 -22.86 11.17
CA GLU A 190 17.76 -23.95 12.15
C GLU A 190 18.50 -25.17 11.59
N ASN A 191 18.61 -25.29 10.28
CA ASN A 191 19.32 -26.34 9.58
C ASN A 191 20.59 -25.83 8.84
N GLU A 192 21.12 -24.70 9.31
CA GLU A 192 22.34 -24.09 8.77
C GLU A 192 22.27 -23.80 7.25
N MET A 193 21.07 -23.46 6.75
CA MET A 193 20.83 -23.14 5.35
C MET A 193 20.40 -21.68 5.19
N GLU A 194 20.69 -21.09 4.03
CA GLU A 194 20.38 -19.71 3.72
C GLU A 194 19.11 -19.59 2.86
N PHE A 195 18.37 -18.49 3.03
CA PHE A 195 17.11 -18.24 2.30
C PHE A 195 17.32 -18.14 0.77
N GLU A 196 18.51 -17.75 0.34
CA GLU A 196 18.91 -17.64 -1.07
C GLU A 196 18.68 -18.93 -1.87
N HIS A 197 18.72 -20.09 -1.22
CA HIS A 197 18.40 -21.37 -1.85
C HIS A 197 16.98 -21.46 -2.40
N LEU A 198 16.04 -20.67 -1.85
CA LEU A 198 14.65 -20.63 -2.27
C LEU A 198 14.34 -19.56 -3.33
N LEU A 199 15.23 -18.61 -3.59
CA LEU A 199 15.00 -17.52 -4.55
C LEU A 199 14.64 -18.01 -5.96
N PRO A 200 15.29 -19.07 -6.53
CA PRO A 200 14.89 -19.58 -7.85
C PRO A 200 13.44 -20.08 -7.88
N LEU A 201 12.99 -20.73 -6.79
CA LEU A 201 11.60 -21.22 -6.67
C LEU A 201 10.61 -20.05 -6.63
N ILE A 202 10.93 -18.99 -5.88
CA ILE A 202 10.09 -17.78 -5.81
C ILE A 202 9.98 -17.10 -7.18
N ARG A 203 11.09 -16.96 -7.92
CA ARG A 203 11.06 -16.40 -9.29
C ARG A 203 10.18 -17.23 -10.22
N THR A 204 10.33 -18.56 -10.21
CA THR A 204 9.48 -19.46 -11.00
C THR A 204 8.00 -19.32 -10.64
N MET A 205 7.67 -19.11 -9.36
CA MET A 205 6.29 -18.85 -8.93
C MET A 205 5.75 -17.57 -9.55
N VAL A 206 6.52 -16.48 -9.53
CA VAL A 206 6.12 -15.18 -10.11
C VAL A 206 5.94 -15.33 -11.63
N ASP A 207 6.90 -15.94 -12.33
CA ASP A 207 6.82 -16.19 -13.78
C ASP A 207 5.56 -16.99 -14.16
N ASN A 208 5.20 -17.98 -13.33
CA ASN A 208 3.98 -18.76 -13.53
C ASN A 208 2.72 -17.94 -13.33
N VAL A 209 2.68 -17.05 -12.31
CA VAL A 209 1.54 -16.13 -12.06
C VAL A 209 1.35 -15.17 -13.24
N GLU A 210 2.44 -14.69 -13.85
CA GLU A 210 2.38 -13.76 -14.98
C GLU A 210 1.96 -14.45 -16.30
N SER A 211 2.34 -15.71 -16.51
CA SER A 211 2.24 -16.39 -17.81
C SER A 211 1.12 -17.44 -17.90
N LYS A 212 0.52 -17.84 -16.78
CA LYS A 212 -0.45 -18.95 -16.74
C LYS A 212 -1.73 -18.56 -15.99
N ASP A 213 -2.77 -19.38 -16.15
CA ASP A 213 -3.99 -19.28 -15.34
C ASP A 213 -3.66 -19.56 -13.86
N ILE A 214 -3.95 -18.60 -13.00
CA ILE A 214 -3.70 -18.65 -11.55
C ILE A 214 -4.33 -19.89 -10.88
N HIS A 215 -5.44 -20.40 -11.41
CA HIS A 215 -6.14 -21.56 -10.87
C HIS A 215 -5.50 -22.90 -11.26
N GLN A 216 -4.51 -22.91 -12.17
CA GLN A 216 -3.85 -24.11 -12.68
C GLN A 216 -2.38 -24.26 -12.24
N ILE A 217 -1.82 -23.24 -11.56
CA ILE A 217 -0.39 -23.26 -11.20
C ILE A 217 -0.09 -23.88 -9.83
N LEU A 218 -1.13 -24.17 -9.04
CA LEU A 218 -0.96 -24.75 -7.70
C LEU A 218 -0.42 -26.18 -7.82
N THR A 219 0.67 -26.45 -7.10
CA THR A 219 1.35 -27.75 -7.02
C THR A 219 1.60 -28.14 -5.59
N GLY A 220 2.23 -29.30 -5.35
CA GLY A 220 2.65 -29.72 -4.03
C GLY A 220 1.82 -30.88 -3.43
N PRO A 221 2.17 -31.35 -2.23
CA PRO A 221 1.57 -32.53 -1.63
C PRO A 221 0.07 -32.37 -1.33
N ALA A 222 -0.35 -31.16 -0.92
CA ALA A 222 -1.76 -30.91 -0.59
C ALA A 222 -2.69 -31.10 -1.80
N ILE A 223 -2.35 -30.55 -2.97
CA ILE A 223 -3.17 -30.69 -4.17
C ILE A 223 -3.18 -32.13 -4.71
N ARG A 224 -2.08 -32.88 -4.52
CA ARG A 224 -1.98 -34.29 -4.92
C ARG A 224 -2.62 -35.27 -3.92
N GLY A 225 -3.02 -34.81 -2.75
CA GLY A 225 -3.54 -35.69 -1.68
C GLY A 225 -2.46 -36.58 -1.03
N ASP A 226 -1.19 -36.15 -1.05
CA ASP A 226 -0.05 -36.90 -0.54
C ASP A 226 0.02 -36.82 0.99
N GLN A 227 -0.77 -37.65 1.64
CA GLN A 227 -0.89 -37.69 3.10
C GLN A 227 0.41 -38.09 3.80
N GLU A 228 1.23 -38.96 3.18
CA GLU A 228 2.50 -39.39 3.76
C GLU A 228 3.49 -38.22 3.90
N THR A 229 3.69 -37.47 2.83
CA THR A 229 4.53 -36.26 2.85
C THR A 229 4.02 -35.23 3.86
N ILE A 230 2.70 -35.03 3.95
CA ILE A 230 2.11 -34.11 4.90
C ILE A 230 2.38 -34.54 6.34
N ASN A 231 2.25 -35.83 6.65
CA ASN A 231 2.52 -36.36 7.98
C ASN A 231 4.00 -36.16 8.37
N GLN A 232 4.93 -36.37 7.43
CA GLN A 232 6.36 -36.11 7.65
C GLN A 232 6.61 -34.61 7.96
N HIS A 233 5.99 -33.70 7.23
CA HIS A 233 6.08 -32.26 7.49
C HIS A 233 5.53 -31.90 8.87
N LEU A 234 4.40 -32.47 9.28
CA LEU A 234 3.80 -32.24 10.60
C LEU A 234 4.68 -32.74 11.75
N GLN A 235 5.43 -33.85 11.54
CA GLN A 235 6.40 -34.33 12.50
C GLN A 235 7.60 -33.36 12.63
N LEU A 236 8.14 -32.83 11.51
CA LEU A 236 9.20 -31.82 11.53
C LEU A 236 8.78 -30.55 12.26
N LEU A 237 7.47 -30.24 12.26
CA LEU A 237 6.89 -29.07 12.91
C LEU A 237 6.37 -29.34 14.33
N GLU A 238 6.66 -30.51 14.95
CA GLU A 238 6.05 -30.90 16.24
C GLU A 238 6.34 -29.87 17.36
N ASN A 239 7.55 -29.32 17.38
CA ASN A 239 7.97 -28.33 18.38
C ASN A 239 7.76 -26.87 17.92
N LYS A 240 7.00 -26.62 16.85
CA LYS A 240 6.79 -25.32 16.21
C LYS A 240 5.29 -25.03 16.04
N SER A 241 4.59 -24.90 17.15
CA SER A 241 3.13 -24.85 17.19
C SER A 241 2.50 -23.83 16.24
N GLU A 242 3.04 -22.59 16.19
CA GLU A 242 2.52 -21.53 15.31
C GLU A 242 2.70 -21.87 13.83
N ILE A 243 3.90 -22.32 13.43
CA ILE A 243 4.17 -22.70 12.03
C ILE A 243 3.32 -23.91 11.64
N LYS A 244 3.20 -24.89 12.54
CA LYS A 244 2.36 -26.09 12.35
C LYS A 244 0.91 -25.71 12.11
N GLU A 245 0.35 -24.80 12.91
CA GLU A 245 -1.03 -24.34 12.76
C GLU A 245 -1.27 -23.65 11.41
N ILE A 246 -0.36 -22.77 10.98
CA ILE A 246 -0.42 -22.12 9.67
C ILE A 246 -0.36 -23.16 8.54
N TYR A 247 0.59 -24.11 8.62
CA TYR A 247 0.73 -25.19 7.66
C TYR A 247 -0.56 -26.01 7.54
N GLN A 248 -1.16 -26.40 8.66
CA GLN A 248 -2.43 -27.17 8.70
C GLN A 248 -3.58 -26.39 8.08
N LYS A 249 -3.74 -25.11 8.44
CA LYS A 249 -4.81 -24.27 7.91
C LYS A 249 -4.71 -24.08 6.39
N ILE A 250 -3.51 -23.81 5.87
CA ILE A 250 -3.29 -23.65 4.43
C ILE A 250 -3.53 -24.99 3.71
N THR A 251 -2.95 -26.07 4.21
CA THR A 251 -3.13 -27.43 3.66
C THR A 251 -4.60 -27.79 3.56
N LYS A 252 -5.37 -27.54 4.64
CA LYS A 252 -6.82 -27.81 4.69
C LYS A 252 -7.61 -26.91 3.74
N SER A 253 -7.17 -25.67 3.54
CA SER A 253 -7.79 -24.77 2.57
C SER A 253 -7.59 -25.23 1.12
N ILE A 254 -6.45 -25.85 0.82
CA ILE A 254 -6.14 -26.42 -0.51
C ILE A 254 -6.93 -27.70 -0.75
N ASN A 255 -6.95 -28.60 0.22
CA ASN A 255 -7.61 -29.90 0.11
C ASN A 255 -8.28 -30.27 1.43
N LYS A 256 -9.63 -30.24 1.43
CA LYS A 256 -10.46 -30.47 2.62
C LYS A 256 -10.45 -31.93 3.09
N ASP A 257 -10.08 -32.86 2.23
CA ASP A 257 -10.12 -34.30 2.51
C ASP A 257 -8.88 -34.78 3.28
N LEU A 258 -7.82 -33.96 3.33
CA LEU A 258 -6.59 -34.27 4.05
C LEU A 258 -6.80 -34.25 5.58
N THR A 259 -6.12 -35.19 6.25
CA THR A 259 -6.03 -35.21 7.73
C THR A 259 -4.82 -34.40 8.18
N VAL A 260 -5.06 -33.26 8.85
CA VAL A 260 -4.02 -32.33 9.32
C VAL A 260 -4.35 -31.77 10.70
#